data_73970257781dda6971f19209dc140af4
#
_entry.id   73970257781dda6971f19209dc140af4
#
_cell.length_a   1.000
_cell.length_b   1.000
_cell.length_c   1.000
_cell.angle_alpha   90.00
_cell.angle_beta   90.00
_cell.angle_gamma   90.00
#
_symmetry.space_group_name_H-M   'P 1'
#
loop_
_entity.id
_entity.type
_entity.pdbx_description
1 polymer ?
#
loop_
_entity_poly.entity_id
_entity_poly.type
_entity_poly.pdbx_seq_one_letter_code
_entity_poly.pdbx_strand_id
1 'polypeptide(L)'
;MNLIFEKMTQDFSKEAMDIFNYYVENSFAAYPELKLPYEFYTKFLEMTKGYPAFIIKNKDDGKVVGFCFLRAYNPFPVFKETAEITYFLEKNEIGKGIGKKALNKLEEEAKKIGINKLLANISSENTTSIEFHKKNGFNECGRFHSIGKKKNKHFDVVWMEKTLR
;
A
#
# COMPACT_ATOMS: atom_id res chain seq x y z
N MET A 1 1.60 18.97 7.71
CA MET A 1 2.87 18.50 7.12
C MET A 1 2.80 18.64 5.61
N ASN A 2 3.81 19.26 5.02
CA ASN A 2 3.94 19.36 3.58
C ASN A 2 4.66 18.12 3.05
N LEU A 3 4.05 17.44 2.08
CA LEU A 3 4.58 16.21 1.52
C LEU A 3 5.07 16.39 0.09
N ILE A 4 6.12 15.63 -0.26
CA ILE A 4 6.58 15.47 -1.63
C ILE A 4 6.35 14.01 -1.99
N PHE A 5 5.76 13.77 -3.17
CA PHE A 5 5.61 12.44 -3.76
C PHE A 5 6.64 12.29 -4.86
N GLU A 6 7.69 11.55 -4.58
CA GLU A 6 8.79 11.33 -5.51
C GLU A 6 8.71 9.92 -6.09
N LYS A 7 9.01 9.77 -7.37
CA LYS A 7 8.95 8.46 -8.02
C LYS A 7 9.81 7.44 -7.29
N MET A 8 9.27 6.25 -7.08
CA MET A 8 10.04 5.14 -6.50
C MET A 8 11.17 4.75 -7.45
N THR A 9 12.41 4.78 -6.96
CA THR A 9 13.60 4.36 -7.68
C THR A 9 14.46 3.50 -6.78
N GLN A 10 15.46 2.84 -7.34
CA GLN A 10 16.36 1.96 -6.58
C GLN A 10 17.07 2.69 -5.44
N ASP A 11 17.21 4.01 -5.51
CA ASP A 11 17.88 4.81 -4.49
C ASP A 11 17.19 4.76 -3.13
N PHE A 12 15.93 4.36 -3.07
CA PHE A 12 15.14 4.34 -1.83
C PHE A 12 14.97 2.95 -1.23
N SER A 13 15.74 1.96 -1.67
CA SER A 13 15.59 0.58 -1.21
C SER A 13 15.70 0.45 0.31
N LYS A 14 16.67 1.13 0.92
CA LYS A 14 16.88 1.05 2.37
C LYS A 14 15.71 1.67 3.13
N GLU A 15 15.34 2.90 2.81
CA GLU A 15 14.28 3.62 3.51
C GLU A 15 12.93 2.89 3.40
N ALA A 16 12.57 2.46 2.19
CA ALA A 16 11.30 1.77 1.96
C ALA A 16 11.27 0.42 2.68
N MET A 17 12.35 -0.35 2.59
CA MET A 17 12.38 -1.68 3.22
C MET A 17 12.46 -1.59 4.74
N ASP A 18 13.11 -0.58 5.31
CA ASP A 18 13.09 -0.37 6.75
C ASP A 18 11.66 -0.13 7.24
N ILE A 19 10.88 0.67 6.51
CA ILE A 19 9.46 0.90 6.82
C ILE A 19 8.66 -0.40 6.69
N PHE A 20 8.79 -1.10 5.56
CA PHE A 20 8.06 -2.35 5.31
C PHE A 20 8.39 -3.41 6.38
N ASN A 21 9.65 -3.59 6.68
CA ASN A 21 10.11 -4.59 7.66
C ASN A 21 9.64 -4.31 9.08
N TYR A 22 9.41 -3.05 9.43
CA TYR A 22 8.79 -2.74 10.71
C TYR A 22 7.43 -3.44 10.82
N TYR A 23 6.63 -3.38 9.76
CA TYR A 23 5.30 -4.02 9.74
C TYR A 23 5.39 -5.54 9.61
N VAL A 24 6.41 -6.04 8.94
CA VAL A 24 6.68 -7.49 8.90
C VAL A 24 6.89 -8.03 10.31
N GLU A 25 7.70 -7.34 11.10
CA GLU A 25 8.06 -7.80 12.44
C GLU A 25 7.03 -7.50 13.51
N ASN A 26 6.23 -6.44 13.35
CA ASN A 26 5.41 -5.91 14.43
C ASN A 26 3.90 -5.90 14.15
N SER A 27 3.45 -6.42 13.01
CA SER A 27 2.02 -6.34 12.68
C SER A 27 1.59 -7.41 11.67
N PHE A 28 0.29 -7.42 11.36
CA PHE A 28 -0.30 -8.21 10.28
C PHE A 28 -0.53 -7.38 9.01
N ALA A 29 -0.07 -6.13 8.98
CA ALA A 29 -0.21 -5.27 7.80
C ALA A 29 0.65 -5.74 6.63
N ALA A 30 1.79 -6.37 6.93
CA ALA A 30 2.64 -7.03 5.95
C ALA A 30 2.67 -8.53 6.26
N TYR A 31 2.61 -9.36 5.21
CA TYR A 31 2.43 -10.80 5.41
C TYR A 31 3.70 -11.63 5.72
N PRO A 32 4.92 -11.25 5.29
CA PRO A 32 6.09 -12.03 5.69
C PRO A 32 6.23 -12.09 7.21
N GLU A 33 6.69 -13.23 7.73
CA GLU A 33 6.98 -13.38 9.16
C GLU A 33 8.35 -12.87 9.53
N LEU A 34 9.30 -13.00 8.61
CA LEU A 34 10.68 -12.61 8.81
C LEU A 34 11.04 -11.41 7.94
N LYS A 35 11.88 -10.56 8.49
CA LYS A 35 12.45 -9.40 7.82
C LYS A 35 13.04 -9.80 6.47
N LEU A 36 12.74 -9.01 5.44
CA LEU A 36 13.24 -9.23 4.09
C LEU A 36 14.49 -8.37 3.81
N PRO A 37 15.40 -8.87 2.94
CA PRO A 37 16.60 -8.09 2.59
C PRO A 37 16.25 -6.86 1.75
N TYR A 38 17.13 -5.88 1.71
CA TYR A 38 16.92 -4.67 0.92
C TYR A 38 16.71 -4.97 -0.57
N GLU A 39 17.32 -6.02 -1.08
CA GLU A 39 17.19 -6.46 -2.48
C GLU A 39 15.75 -6.80 -2.85
N PHE A 40 14.92 -7.15 -1.87
CA PHE A 40 13.49 -7.43 -2.12
C PHE A 40 12.77 -6.21 -2.70
N TYR A 41 13.24 -5.01 -2.44
CA TYR A 41 12.66 -3.78 -2.97
C TYR A 41 12.58 -3.79 -4.51
N THR A 42 13.51 -4.49 -5.16
CA THR A 42 13.48 -4.64 -6.63
C THR A 42 12.15 -5.26 -7.11
N LYS A 43 11.56 -6.15 -6.31
CA LYS A 43 10.25 -6.75 -6.65
C LYS A 43 9.13 -5.70 -6.63
N PHE A 44 9.19 -4.73 -5.71
CA PHE A 44 8.23 -3.63 -5.72
C PHE A 44 8.38 -2.80 -7.00
N LEU A 45 9.60 -2.54 -7.43
CA LEU A 45 9.84 -1.78 -8.67
C LEU A 45 9.33 -2.56 -9.90
N GLU A 46 9.52 -3.87 -9.93
CA GLU A 46 9.04 -4.72 -11.02
C GLU A 46 7.52 -4.74 -11.09
N MET A 47 6.83 -4.96 -9.95
CA MET A 47 5.37 -5.07 -9.90
C MET A 47 4.67 -3.73 -10.14
N THR A 48 5.37 -2.61 -9.94
CA THR A 48 4.78 -1.28 -10.13
C THR A 48 5.11 -0.67 -11.49
N LYS A 49 5.84 -1.37 -12.33
CA LYS A 49 6.22 -0.87 -13.65
C LYS A 49 4.99 -0.50 -14.48
N GLY A 50 4.92 0.76 -14.91
CA GLY A 50 3.75 1.27 -15.64
C GLY A 50 2.61 1.77 -14.74
N TYR A 51 2.77 1.71 -13.42
CA TYR A 51 1.80 2.15 -12.44
C TYR A 51 2.37 3.28 -11.57
N PRO A 52 1.51 4.15 -11.02
CA PRO A 52 1.95 5.16 -10.04
C PRO A 52 2.63 4.50 -8.84
N ALA A 53 3.82 4.97 -8.50
CA ALA A 53 4.57 4.45 -7.37
C ALA A 53 5.44 5.57 -6.80
N PHE A 54 5.27 5.90 -5.52
CA PHE A 54 5.88 7.06 -4.90
C PHE A 54 6.53 6.75 -3.56
N ILE A 55 7.67 7.39 -3.35
CA ILE A 55 8.24 7.61 -2.03
C ILE A 55 7.60 8.89 -1.49
N ILE A 56 7.16 8.86 -0.25
CA ILE A 56 6.54 10.00 0.41
C ILE A 56 7.57 10.63 1.34
N LYS A 57 7.85 11.91 1.13
CA LYS A 57 8.83 12.65 1.94
C LYS A 57 8.16 13.82 2.64
N ASN A 58 8.64 14.12 3.83
CA ASN A 58 8.36 15.38 4.48
C ASN A 58 9.19 16.46 3.77
N LYS A 59 8.53 17.47 3.22
CA LYS A 59 9.19 18.54 2.47
C LYS A 59 10.16 19.35 3.31
N ASP A 60 9.87 19.50 4.61
CA ASP A 60 10.63 20.41 5.46
C ASP A 60 12.03 19.87 5.80
N ASP A 61 12.16 18.55 6.03
CA ASP A 61 13.43 17.92 6.40
C ASP A 61 13.94 16.88 5.41
N GLY A 62 13.17 16.61 4.35
CA GLY A 62 13.54 15.64 3.32
C GLY A 62 13.46 14.18 3.75
N LYS A 63 12.97 13.89 4.95
CA LYS A 63 12.89 12.50 5.44
C LYS A 63 11.80 11.72 4.72
N VAL A 64 12.12 10.45 4.44
CA VAL A 64 11.13 9.51 3.92
C VAL A 64 10.18 9.14 5.07
N VAL A 65 8.89 9.37 4.84
CA VAL A 65 7.83 9.07 5.83
C VAL A 65 6.93 7.92 5.39
N GLY A 66 7.10 7.42 4.18
CA GLY A 66 6.32 6.31 3.67
C GLY A 66 6.56 6.04 2.21
N PHE A 67 5.84 5.07 1.68
CA PHE A 67 5.77 4.80 0.26
C PHE A 67 4.39 4.27 -0.09
N CYS A 68 3.99 4.48 -1.34
CA CYS A 68 2.69 4.03 -1.81
C CYS A 68 2.75 3.73 -3.31
N PHE A 69 1.93 2.78 -3.74
CA PHE A 69 1.91 2.42 -5.16
C PHE A 69 0.63 1.71 -5.55
N LEU A 70 0.43 1.63 -6.85
CA LEU A 70 -0.56 0.77 -7.47
C LEU A 70 0.17 -0.34 -8.21
N ARG A 71 -0.48 -1.50 -8.32
CA ARG A 71 -0.02 -2.61 -9.15
C ARG A 71 -1.18 -3.26 -9.84
N ALA A 72 -0.91 -4.05 -10.89
CA ALA A 72 -1.95 -4.80 -11.57
C ALA A 72 -2.65 -5.74 -10.58
N TYR A 73 -3.97 -5.76 -10.63
CA TYR A 73 -4.73 -6.81 -9.95
C TYR A 73 -4.45 -8.16 -10.62
N ASN A 74 -4.42 -8.17 -11.95
CA ASN A 74 -4.22 -9.35 -12.77
C ASN A 74 -3.53 -8.91 -14.05
N PRO A 75 -2.52 -9.66 -14.55
CA PRO A 75 -1.74 -9.24 -15.72
C PRO A 75 -2.48 -9.26 -17.05
N PHE A 76 -3.63 -9.94 -17.14
CA PHE A 76 -4.37 -9.98 -18.39
C PHE A 76 -5.01 -8.62 -18.71
N PRO A 77 -4.96 -8.18 -19.98
CA PRO A 77 -5.50 -6.87 -20.39
C PRO A 77 -6.96 -6.62 -20.08
N VAL A 78 -7.77 -7.66 -19.92
CA VAL A 78 -9.17 -7.52 -19.54
C VAL A 78 -9.35 -6.89 -18.15
N PHE A 79 -8.30 -6.90 -17.32
CA PHE A 79 -8.29 -6.32 -15.98
C PHE A 79 -7.50 -5.01 -15.90
N LYS A 80 -7.14 -4.40 -17.02
CA LYS A 80 -6.28 -3.22 -17.06
C LYS A 80 -6.85 -1.97 -16.37
N GLU A 81 -8.17 -1.94 -16.17
CA GLU A 81 -8.83 -0.82 -15.49
C GLU A 81 -8.92 -1.00 -13.97
N THR A 82 -8.35 -2.09 -13.45
CA THR A 82 -8.36 -2.40 -12.02
C THR A 82 -6.95 -2.50 -11.49
N ALA A 83 -6.69 -1.88 -10.33
CA ALA A 83 -5.38 -1.95 -9.68
C ALA A 83 -5.53 -2.20 -8.18
N GLU A 84 -4.54 -2.85 -7.58
CA GLU A 84 -4.43 -2.95 -6.13
C GLU A 84 -3.60 -1.80 -5.59
N ILE A 85 -4.03 -1.28 -4.44
CA ILE A 85 -3.36 -0.19 -3.76
C ILE A 85 -2.54 -0.71 -2.58
N THR A 86 -1.36 -0.13 -2.39
CA THR A 86 -0.48 -0.42 -1.24
C THR A 86 0.10 0.88 -0.74
N TYR A 87 0.11 1.06 0.58
CA TYR A 87 0.86 2.14 1.21
C TYR A 87 1.30 1.71 2.61
N PHE A 88 2.54 2.09 2.94
CA PHE A 88 3.12 1.88 4.27
C PHE A 88 3.74 3.19 4.74
N LEU A 89 3.42 3.57 5.96
CA LEU A 89 3.92 4.82 6.56
C LEU A 89 4.88 4.50 7.69
N GLU A 90 5.86 5.36 7.88
CA GLU A 90 6.74 5.29 9.04
C GLU A 90 5.87 5.32 10.31
N LYS A 91 6.20 4.46 11.28
CA LYS A 91 5.35 4.22 12.47
C LYS A 91 4.99 5.47 13.26
N ASN A 92 5.92 6.43 13.33
CA ASN A 92 5.70 7.66 14.09
C ASN A 92 4.91 8.72 13.30
N GLU A 93 4.60 8.44 12.04
CA GLU A 93 3.88 9.36 11.16
C GLU A 93 2.42 8.98 10.96
N ILE A 94 1.97 7.92 11.60
CA ILE A 94 0.57 7.46 11.53
C ILE A 94 -0.33 8.45 12.27
N GLY A 95 -1.55 8.64 11.77
CA GLY A 95 -2.53 9.53 12.38
C GLY A 95 -2.37 11.00 12.05
N LYS A 96 -1.50 11.34 11.10
CA LYS A 96 -1.22 12.72 10.68
C LYS A 96 -1.85 13.08 9.32
N GLY A 97 -2.72 12.24 8.80
CA GLY A 97 -3.39 12.48 7.51
C GLY A 97 -2.57 12.12 6.28
N ILE A 98 -1.39 11.53 6.43
CA ILE A 98 -0.52 11.18 5.30
C ILE A 98 -1.17 10.10 4.44
N GLY A 99 -1.80 9.11 5.06
CA GLY A 99 -2.49 8.03 4.34
C GLY A 99 -3.55 8.55 3.39
N LYS A 100 -4.35 9.52 3.82
CA LYS A 100 -5.37 10.14 2.97
C LYS A 100 -4.75 10.90 1.80
N LYS A 101 -3.66 11.63 2.04
CA LYS A 101 -2.96 12.34 0.97
C LYS A 101 -2.34 11.37 -0.04
N ALA A 102 -1.79 10.25 0.44
CA ALA A 102 -1.26 9.20 -0.42
C ALA A 102 -2.36 8.58 -1.28
N LEU A 103 -3.50 8.25 -0.68
CA LEU A 103 -4.65 7.72 -1.39
C LEU A 103 -5.13 8.70 -2.47
N ASN A 104 -5.31 9.98 -2.12
CA ASN A 104 -5.74 10.99 -3.07
C ASN A 104 -4.77 11.11 -4.25
N LYS A 105 -3.46 11.09 -3.97
CA LYS A 105 -2.44 11.14 -5.02
C LYS A 105 -2.53 9.93 -5.95
N LEU A 106 -2.67 8.75 -5.39
CA LEU A 106 -2.79 7.52 -6.19
C LEU A 106 -4.09 7.50 -7.01
N GLU A 107 -5.21 7.97 -6.45
CA GLU A 107 -6.47 8.07 -7.19
C GLU A 107 -6.35 9.04 -8.38
N GLU A 108 -5.73 10.18 -8.17
CA GLU A 108 -5.49 11.17 -9.22
C GLU A 108 -4.68 10.56 -10.36
N GLU A 109 -3.56 9.92 -10.03
CA GLU A 109 -2.68 9.30 -11.03
C GLU A 109 -3.32 8.08 -11.70
N ALA A 110 -4.12 7.30 -10.95
CA ALA A 110 -4.86 6.17 -11.49
C ALA A 110 -5.82 6.59 -12.61
N LYS A 111 -6.55 7.67 -12.39
CA LYS A 111 -7.50 8.20 -13.39
C LYS A 111 -6.79 8.60 -14.68
N LYS A 112 -5.60 9.17 -14.59
CA LYS A 112 -4.81 9.58 -15.75
C LYS A 112 -4.42 8.41 -16.66
N ILE A 113 -4.29 7.21 -16.12
CA ILE A 113 -3.91 6.02 -16.89
C ILE A 113 -5.08 5.06 -17.13
N GLY A 114 -6.31 5.51 -16.88
CA GLY A 114 -7.52 4.75 -17.20
C GLY A 114 -7.94 3.72 -16.16
N ILE A 115 -7.42 3.77 -14.95
CA ILE A 115 -7.85 2.90 -13.85
C ILE A 115 -9.11 3.50 -13.24
N ASN A 116 -10.15 2.69 -13.11
CA ASN A 116 -11.42 3.12 -12.52
C ASN A 116 -11.85 2.29 -11.30
N LYS A 117 -11.09 1.26 -10.96
CA LYS A 117 -11.38 0.40 -9.80
C LYS A 117 -10.10 0.18 -9.00
N LEU A 118 -10.16 0.48 -7.71
CA LEU A 118 -9.07 0.17 -6.76
C LEU A 118 -9.51 -0.94 -5.83
N LEU A 119 -8.60 -1.87 -5.58
CA LEU A 119 -8.79 -2.97 -4.63
C LEU A 119 -7.78 -2.82 -3.49
N ALA A 120 -8.21 -3.14 -2.29
CA ALA A 120 -7.34 -3.23 -1.11
C ALA A 120 -7.48 -4.61 -0.50
N ASN A 121 -6.35 -5.23 -0.22
CA ASN A 121 -6.25 -6.56 0.40
C ASN A 121 -5.71 -6.35 1.81
N ILE A 122 -6.53 -6.62 2.82
CA ILE A 122 -6.25 -6.22 4.19
C ILE A 122 -6.43 -7.41 5.14
N SER A 123 -5.43 -7.64 6.01
CA SER A 123 -5.60 -8.61 7.09
C SER A 123 -6.74 -8.19 8.02
N SER A 124 -7.55 -9.14 8.44
CA SER A 124 -8.62 -8.90 9.43
C SER A 124 -8.08 -8.35 10.76
N GLU A 125 -6.79 -8.58 11.04
CA GLU A 125 -6.12 -8.05 12.25
C GLU A 125 -5.76 -6.57 12.12
N ASN A 126 -5.78 -6.03 10.90
CA ASN A 126 -5.47 -4.63 10.64
C ASN A 126 -6.75 -3.78 10.60
N THR A 127 -7.42 -3.68 11.76
CA THR A 127 -8.69 -2.97 11.87
C THR A 127 -8.58 -1.48 11.54
N THR A 128 -7.45 -0.87 11.87
CA THR A 128 -7.17 0.54 11.54
C THR A 128 -7.23 0.77 10.03
N SER A 129 -6.64 -0.11 9.24
CA SER A 129 -6.67 -0.01 7.79
C SER A 129 -8.07 -0.24 7.23
N ILE A 130 -8.80 -1.22 7.76
CA ILE A 130 -10.18 -1.49 7.34
C ILE A 130 -11.05 -0.24 7.56
N GLU A 131 -10.98 0.36 8.74
CA GLU A 131 -11.74 1.57 9.06
C GLU A 131 -11.32 2.76 8.20
N PHE A 132 -10.01 2.91 7.96
CA PHE A 132 -9.48 3.96 7.08
C PHE A 132 -10.08 3.84 5.67
N HIS A 133 -10.10 2.64 5.12
CA HIS A 133 -10.64 2.40 3.78
C HIS A 133 -12.13 2.67 3.71
N LYS A 134 -12.90 2.24 4.73
CA LYS A 134 -14.33 2.54 4.81
C LYS A 134 -14.58 4.05 4.80
N LYS A 135 -13.84 4.81 5.60
CA LYS A 135 -13.98 6.27 5.67
C LYS A 135 -13.63 6.95 4.35
N ASN A 136 -12.83 6.32 3.52
CA ASN A 136 -12.38 6.90 2.26
C ASN A 136 -13.07 6.29 1.03
N GLY A 137 -14.24 5.71 1.21
CA GLY A 137 -15.11 5.31 0.12
C GLY A 137 -14.95 3.88 -0.39
N PHE A 138 -14.17 3.05 0.30
CA PHE A 138 -14.07 1.63 -0.01
C PHE A 138 -15.18 0.85 0.67
N ASN A 139 -15.66 -0.19 0.03
CA ASN A 139 -16.62 -1.14 0.58
C ASN A 139 -16.02 -2.54 0.63
N GLU A 140 -16.33 -3.29 1.67
CA GLU A 140 -15.92 -4.70 1.72
C GLU A 140 -16.67 -5.46 0.62
N CYS A 141 -15.94 -6.18 -0.20
CA CYS A 141 -16.52 -6.94 -1.32
C CYS A 141 -16.25 -8.44 -1.22
N GLY A 142 -15.43 -8.89 -0.28
CA GLY A 142 -15.19 -10.30 -0.06
C GLY A 142 -14.27 -10.55 1.11
N ARG A 143 -14.28 -11.81 1.58
CA ARG A 143 -13.44 -12.21 2.73
C ARG A 143 -13.08 -13.68 2.59
N PHE A 144 -11.80 -13.97 2.79
CA PHE A 144 -11.33 -15.34 2.93
C PHE A 144 -11.10 -15.63 4.41
N HIS A 145 -11.81 -16.59 4.95
CA HIS A 145 -11.75 -16.92 6.37
C HIS A 145 -10.55 -17.80 6.68
N SER A 146 -9.80 -17.46 7.74
CA SER A 146 -8.66 -18.24 8.24
C SER A 146 -7.67 -18.66 7.14
N ILE A 147 -7.46 -17.80 6.17
CA ILE A 147 -6.67 -18.12 4.98
C ILE A 147 -5.17 -18.02 5.24
N GLY A 148 -4.76 -17.23 6.22
CA GLY A 148 -3.36 -17.02 6.56
C GLY A 148 -3.08 -17.35 8.02
N LYS A 149 -1.83 -17.65 8.31
CA LYS A 149 -1.35 -17.85 9.68
C LYS A 149 -0.03 -17.13 9.84
N LYS A 150 0.02 -16.18 10.77
CA LYS A 150 1.22 -15.42 11.09
C LYS A 150 1.36 -15.34 12.60
N LYS A 151 2.60 -15.49 13.10
CA LYS A 151 2.88 -15.47 14.54
C LYS A 151 1.95 -16.42 15.30
N ASN A 152 1.74 -17.59 14.73
CA ASN A 152 0.91 -18.65 15.27
C ASN A 152 -0.58 -18.31 15.43
N LYS A 153 -1.05 -17.26 14.73
CA LYS A 153 -2.43 -16.80 14.75
C LYS A 153 -3.03 -16.82 13.34
N HIS A 154 -4.20 -17.47 13.20
CA HIS A 154 -4.94 -17.45 11.94
C HIS A 154 -5.62 -16.09 11.75
N PHE A 155 -5.71 -15.64 10.51
CA PHE A 155 -6.39 -14.40 10.16
C PHE A 155 -7.12 -14.53 8.83
N ASP A 156 -8.11 -13.67 8.67
CA ASP A 156 -8.85 -13.56 7.41
C ASP A 156 -8.19 -12.51 6.52
N VAL A 157 -8.41 -12.63 5.21
CA VAL A 157 -8.08 -11.55 4.27
C VAL A 157 -9.39 -10.91 3.83
N VAL A 158 -9.49 -9.60 4.08
CA VAL A 158 -10.63 -8.78 3.71
C VAL A 158 -10.29 -8.05 2.41
N TRP A 159 -11.14 -8.20 1.40
CA TRP A 159 -11.03 -7.46 0.15
C TRP A 159 -12.00 -6.28 0.18
N MET A 160 -11.49 -5.12 -0.17
CA MET A 160 -12.28 -3.90 -0.26
C MET A 160 -12.10 -3.29 -1.64
N GLU A 161 -13.13 -2.62 -2.14
CA GLU A 161 -13.11 -2.00 -3.46
C GLU A 161 -13.64 -0.57 -3.44
N LYS A 162 -13.11 0.24 -4.35
CA LYS A 162 -13.59 1.60 -4.59
C LYS A 162 -13.64 1.86 -6.08
N THR A 163 -14.77 2.36 -6.57
CA THR A 163 -14.88 2.80 -7.96
C THR A 163 -14.50 4.28 -8.04
N LEU A 164 -13.60 4.59 -8.98
CA LEU A 164 -13.16 5.97 -9.23
C LEU A 164 -14.03 6.60 -10.30
N ARG A 165 -14.40 7.86 -10.11
CA ARG A 165 -15.23 8.61 -11.07
C ARG A 165 -14.60 9.97 -11.35
#